data_75bc1a6f5bba2a99bfe38cf2c24f7629
#
_entry.id   75bc1a6f5bba2a99bfe38cf2c24f7629
#
_cell.length_a   1.000
_cell.length_b   1.000
_cell.length_c   1.000
_cell.angle_alpha   90.00
_cell.angle_beta   90.00
_cell.angle_gamma   90.00
#
_symmetry.space_group_name_H-M   'P 1'
#
loop_
_entity.id
_entity.type
_entity.pdbx_description
1 polymer ?
#
loop_
_entity_poly.entity_id
_entity_poly.type
_entity_poly.pdbx_seq_one_letter_code
_entity_poly.pdbx_strand_id
1 'polypeptide(L)'
;MKSEAEINEKSLDLNDYDLLNHPALELFEQGNFYSTPLFGRKESQASNKLYLIPTSHGESYEADFAPTASSLSELPNATRWTLTYLITALEIMATRRPASQVARTTHRYTYNCLLAQVGSLKEVPKIKSIRRSQPIVGVIELSATLIFKERIRALVARFEGVDHKWLCTELSLI
;
A
#
# COMPACT_ATOMS: atom_id res chain seq x y z
N MET A 1 42.08 -20.74 -2.33
CA MET A 1 41.16 -20.71 -1.19
C MET A 1 40.90 -19.26 -0.90
N LYS A 2 39.82 -18.71 -1.43
CA LYS A 2 39.31 -17.37 -1.13
C LYS A 2 37.78 -17.52 -0.99
N SER A 3 37.38 -17.41 0.24
CA SER A 3 36.28 -16.67 0.84
C SER A 3 34.98 -16.66 0.04
N GLU A 4 34.04 -17.40 0.58
CA GLU A 4 32.63 -17.26 0.41
C GLU A 4 32.26 -15.81 0.62
N ALA A 5 31.76 -15.23 -0.45
CA ALA A 5 31.27 -13.86 -0.44
C ALA A 5 30.06 -13.80 0.50
N GLU A 6 30.17 -13.00 1.52
CA GLU A 6 29.06 -12.42 2.26
C GLU A 6 27.97 -12.01 1.29
N ILE A 7 26.91 -12.78 1.24
CA ILE A 7 25.64 -12.32 0.73
C ILE A 7 25.16 -11.33 1.78
N ASN A 8 25.58 -10.09 1.60
CA ASN A 8 25.08 -8.96 2.35
C ASN A 8 23.56 -8.92 2.08
N GLU A 9 22.79 -9.44 3.02
CA GLU A 9 21.38 -9.16 3.14
C GLU A 9 21.23 -7.65 3.41
N LYS A 10 21.44 -6.86 2.37
CA LYS A 10 20.93 -5.51 2.32
C LYS A 10 19.42 -5.66 2.38
N SER A 11 18.85 -5.59 3.58
CA SER A 11 17.45 -5.31 3.75
C SER A 11 17.19 -4.14 2.81
N LEU A 12 16.43 -4.37 1.74
CA LEU A 12 16.01 -3.33 0.81
C LEU A 12 15.24 -2.32 1.65
N ASP A 13 15.96 -1.30 2.08
CA ASP A 13 15.38 -0.19 2.79
C ASP A 13 14.42 0.45 1.78
N LEU A 14 13.11 0.31 2.02
CA LEU A 14 12.08 0.91 1.20
C LEU A 14 12.27 2.44 1.06
N ASN A 15 13.22 2.99 1.83
CA ASN A 15 13.64 4.37 1.79
C ASN A 15 14.60 4.72 0.64
N ASP A 16 15.34 3.75 0.07
CA ASP A 16 16.34 3.99 -0.99
C ASP A 16 15.77 3.90 -2.42
N TYR A 17 14.48 3.61 -2.58
CA TYR A 17 13.86 3.65 -3.89
C TYR A 17 13.67 5.09 -4.33
N ASP A 18 14.34 5.50 -5.39
CA ASP A 18 14.06 6.75 -6.08
C ASP A 18 12.72 6.63 -6.81
N LEU A 19 11.63 6.81 -6.04
CA LEU A 19 10.26 6.65 -6.52
C LEU A 19 9.92 7.67 -7.61
N LEU A 20 10.67 8.77 -7.70
CA LEU A 20 10.45 9.82 -8.69
C LEU A 20 10.90 9.40 -10.08
N ASN A 21 11.86 8.49 -10.18
CA ASN A 21 12.41 7.98 -11.45
C ASN A 21 11.85 6.59 -11.83
N HIS A 22 10.84 6.10 -11.13
CA HIS A 22 10.27 4.80 -11.48
C HIS A 22 9.50 4.90 -12.81
N PRO A 23 9.73 3.97 -13.79
CA PRO A 23 9.10 4.03 -15.13
C PRO A 23 7.57 4.11 -15.10
N ALA A 24 6.92 3.57 -14.06
CA ALA A 24 5.47 3.66 -13.89
C ALA A 24 4.98 5.07 -13.54
N LEU A 25 5.88 5.97 -13.13
CA LEU A 25 5.57 7.34 -12.71
C LEU A 25 5.96 8.42 -13.74
N GLU A 26 6.38 8.03 -14.96
CA GLU A 26 6.82 8.97 -16.01
C GLU A 26 5.83 10.08 -16.36
N LEU A 27 4.56 9.93 -15.96
CA LEU A 27 3.49 10.91 -16.21
C LEU A 27 3.12 11.72 -14.95
N PHE A 28 3.90 11.58 -13.88
CA PHE A 28 3.59 12.24 -12.63
C PHE A 28 4.29 13.61 -12.60
N GLU A 29 3.55 14.68 -12.91
CA GLU A 29 4.02 16.03 -12.62
C GLU A 29 4.17 16.19 -11.10
N GLN A 30 5.36 16.60 -10.66
CA GLN A 30 5.66 16.87 -9.27
C GLN A 30 4.64 17.85 -8.71
N GLY A 31 3.82 17.43 -7.80
CA GLY A 31 2.93 18.30 -7.04
C GLY A 31 1.44 17.95 -7.03
N ASN A 32 0.98 17.00 -7.82
CA ASN A 32 -0.46 16.67 -7.86
C ASN A 32 -0.90 15.55 -6.89
N PHE A 33 -0.35 15.54 -5.68
CA PHE A 33 -0.96 14.77 -4.59
C PHE A 33 -2.12 15.59 -4.01
N TYR A 34 -3.28 15.47 -4.62
CA TYR A 34 -4.48 16.05 -4.04
C TYR A 34 -4.92 15.18 -2.87
N SER A 35 -4.57 15.60 -1.66
CA SER A 35 -5.30 15.18 -0.47
C SER A 35 -6.57 16.04 -0.40
N THR A 36 -7.59 15.70 -1.15
CA THR A 36 -8.90 16.31 -0.97
C THR A 36 -9.63 15.52 0.10
N PRO A 37 -10.00 16.13 1.23
CA PRO A 37 -10.98 15.51 2.10
C PRO A 37 -12.28 15.39 1.29
N LEU A 38 -12.77 14.17 1.11
CA LEU A 38 -13.98 13.87 0.32
C LEU A 38 -15.25 14.50 0.90
N PHE A 39 -15.19 14.99 2.13
CA PHE A 39 -16.26 15.78 2.75
C PHE A 39 -15.62 16.80 3.68
N GLY A 40 -15.97 18.07 3.51
CA GLY A 40 -15.59 19.17 4.41
C GLY A 40 -16.18 18.99 5.81
N ARG A 41 -15.65 18.05 6.57
CA ARG A 41 -15.99 17.90 7.98
C ARG A 41 -15.02 18.77 8.76
N LYS A 42 -15.54 19.80 9.42
CA LYS A 42 -14.84 20.51 10.49
C LYS A 42 -14.26 19.46 11.43
N GLU A 43 -12.96 19.58 11.70
CA GLU A 43 -12.29 18.79 12.73
C GLU A 43 -13.01 18.96 14.06
N SER A 44 -13.96 18.08 14.34
CA SER A 44 -14.36 17.88 15.72
C SER A 44 -13.23 17.10 16.36
N GLN A 45 -12.73 17.58 17.50
CA GLN A 45 -11.82 16.85 18.39
C GLN A 45 -12.52 15.58 18.89
N ALA A 46 -12.76 14.64 18.00
CA ALA A 46 -13.25 13.33 18.34
C ALA A 46 -12.05 12.47 18.74
N SER A 47 -12.11 11.94 19.95
CA SER A 47 -11.17 11.00 20.52
C SER A 47 -10.56 10.08 19.45
N ASN A 48 -9.22 9.97 19.47
CA ASN A 48 -8.40 9.12 18.58
C ASN A 48 -8.73 7.62 18.75
N LYS A 49 -9.95 7.21 18.46
CA LYS A 49 -10.30 5.79 18.39
C LYS A 49 -10.19 5.36 16.94
N LEU A 50 -9.12 4.67 16.62
CA LEU A 50 -9.05 3.83 15.42
C LEU A 50 -10.14 2.76 15.56
N TYR A 51 -11.11 2.79 14.67
CA TYR A 51 -12.01 1.67 14.51
C TYR A 51 -11.38 0.73 13.49
N LEU A 52 -10.76 -0.36 13.97
CA LEU A 52 -10.55 -1.52 13.13
C LEU A 52 -11.95 -2.00 12.74
N ILE A 53 -12.34 -1.72 11.50
CA ILE A 53 -13.55 -2.33 10.95
C ILE A 53 -13.24 -3.82 10.91
N PRO A 54 -13.99 -4.66 11.65
CA PRO A 54 -13.79 -6.09 11.56
C PRO A 54 -13.96 -6.44 10.09
N THR A 55 -12.89 -6.89 9.46
CA THR A 55 -12.97 -7.42 8.12
C THR A 55 -14.03 -8.52 8.16
N SER A 56 -14.99 -8.51 7.24
CA SER A 56 -16.11 -9.46 7.14
C SER A 56 -15.67 -10.94 7.02
N HIS A 57 -14.42 -11.23 7.29
CA HIS A 57 -13.75 -12.50 7.12
C HIS A 57 -13.69 -13.36 8.40
N GLY A 58 -14.39 -12.95 9.46
CA GLY A 58 -14.61 -13.79 10.64
C GLY A 58 -13.37 -14.15 11.46
N GLU A 59 -12.24 -13.46 11.27
CA GLU A 59 -11.08 -13.63 12.13
C GLU A 59 -11.35 -12.89 13.45
N SER A 60 -11.63 -13.64 14.51
CA SER A 60 -11.65 -13.12 15.88
C SER A 60 -10.24 -13.23 16.46
N TYR A 61 -9.67 -12.09 16.86
CA TYR A 61 -8.41 -12.08 17.60
C TYR A 61 -8.72 -12.22 19.08
N GLU A 62 -7.98 -13.07 19.79
CA GLU A 62 -7.97 -13.04 21.25
C GLU A 62 -7.47 -11.65 21.71
N ALA A 63 -7.99 -11.18 22.84
CA ALA A 63 -7.75 -9.80 23.32
C ALA A 63 -6.25 -9.47 23.44
N ASP A 64 -5.41 -10.46 23.80
CA ASP A 64 -3.97 -10.31 23.99
C ASP A 64 -3.18 -10.23 22.67
N PHE A 65 -3.78 -10.64 21.55
CA PHE A 65 -3.16 -10.65 20.22
C PHE A 65 -3.86 -9.71 19.24
N ALA A 66 -4.81 -8.90 19.71
CA ALA A 66 -5.50 -7.96 18.84
C ALA A 66 -4.54 -6.91 18.31
N PRO A 67 -4.59 -6.58 17.00
CA PRO A 67 -3.76 -5.54 16.42
C PRO A 67 -3.96 -4.21 17.15
N THR A 68 -2.88 -3.55 17.54
CA THR A 68 -2.94 -2.28 18.26
C THR A 68 -2.87 -1.13 17.27
N ALA A 69 -3.84 -0.20 17.36
CA ALA A 69 -3.83 1.01 16.57
C ALA A 69 -2.62 1.88 16.89
N SER A 70 -1.87 2.30 15.85
CA SER A 70 -0.67 3.11 16.00
C SER A 70 -0.96 4.59 15.81
N SER A 71 -0.24 5.45 16.55
CA SER A 71 -0.29 6.89 16.32
C SER A 71 0.39 7.24 14.99
N LEU A 72 0.00 8.36 14.36
CA LEU A 72 0.61 8.79 13.09
C LEU A 72 2.12 9.08 13.22
N SER A 73 2.57 9.48 14.41
CA SER A 73 3.99 9.78 14.67
C SER A 73 4.88 8.53 14.68
N GLU A 74 4.28 7.38 14.91
CA GLU A 74 4.97 6.08 14.94
C GLU A 74 4.98 5.36 13.61
N LEU A 75 4.18 5.86 12.66
CA LEU A 75 4.02 5.26 11.35
C LEU A 75 5.00 5.86 10.33
N PRO A 76 5.49 5.07 9.38
CA PRO A 76 6.27 5.56 8.25
C PRO A 76 5.50 6.61 7.45
N ASN A 77 6.22 7.46 6.70
CA ASN A 77 5.60 8.46 5.83
C ASN A 77 4.58 7.80 4.90
N ALA A 78 3.31 8.13 5.10
CA ALA A 78 2.18 7.52 4.44
C ALA A 78 2.22 7.65 2.92
N THR A 79 2.66 8.81 2.41
CA THR A 79 2.71 9.08 0.95
C THR A 79 3.72 8.16 0.27
N ARG A 80 4.94 8.14 0.79
CA ARG A 80 6.03 7.33 0.23
C ARG A 80 5.71 5.85 0.37
N TRP A 81 5.23 5.45 1.53
CA TRP A 81 4.95 4.05 1.81
C TRP A 81 3.83 3.48 0.92
N THR A 82 2.69 4.18 0.83
CA THR A 82 1.55 3.71 0.01
C THR A 82 1.89 3.66 -1.47
N LEU A 83 2.69 4.61 -1.97
CA LEU A 83 3.16 4.61 -3.35
C LEU A 83 4.08 3.42 -3.63
N THR A 84 5.05 3.16 -2.74
CA THR A 84 5.95 2.00 -2.86
C THR A 84 5.15 0.70 -2.87
N TYR A 85 4.19 0.56 -1.96
CA TYR A 85 3.33 -0.61 -1.90
C TYR A 85 2.55 -0.80 -3.21
N LEU A 86 1.94 0.27 -3.73
CA LEU A 86 1.18 0.25 -4.99
C LEU A 86 2.05 -0.27 -6.15
N ILE A 87 3.25 0.29 -6.32
CA ILE A 87 4.17 -0.11 -7.38
C ILE A 87 4.55 -1.59 -7.20
N THR A 88 4.92 -1.98 -5.98
CA THR A 88 5.29 -3.37 -5.67
C THR A 88 4.14 -4.33 -5.99
N ALA A 89 2.90 -3.99 -5.65
CA ALA A 89 1.74 -4.82 -5.95
C ALA A 89 1.52 -4.97 -7.47
N LEU A 90 1.68 -3.91 -8.25
CA LEU A 90 1.60 -3.97 -9.71
C LEU A 90 2.71 -4.81 -10.32
N GLU A 91 3.93 -4.73 -9.80
CA GLU A 91 5.05 -5.54 -10.25
C GLU A 91 4.88 -7.02 -9.89
N ILE A 92 4.26 -7.33 -8.74
CA ILE A 92 3.88 -8.70 -8.36
C ILE A 92 2.82 -9.24 -9.32
N MET A 93 1.78 -8.47 -9.64
CA MET A 93 0.76 -8.87 -10.60
C MET A 93 1.35 -9.10 -11.99
N ALA A 94 2.43 -8.39 -12.35
CA ALA A 94 3.17 -8.55 -13.60
C ALA A 94 4.32 -9.59 -13.50
N THR A 95 4.39 -10.37 -12.43
CA THR A 95 5.44 -11.39 -12.16
C THR A 95 6.88 -10.86 -12.12
N ARG A 96 7.06 -9.57 -11.89
CA ARG A 96 8.40 -8.96 -11.82
C ARG A 96 8.99 -9.01 -10.42
N ARG A 97 8.14 -9.23 -9.40
CA ARG A 97 8.55 -9.37 -8.00
C ARG A 97 7.86 -10.56 -7.33
N PRO A 98 8.50 -11.20 -6.36
CA PRO A 98 7.86 -12.23 -5.56
C PRO A 98 6.83 -11.61 -4.60
N ALA A 99 5.66 -12.26 -4.47
CA ALA A 99 4.60 -11.78 -3.59
C ALA A 99 5.00 -11.76 -2.11
N SER A 100 5.98 -12.57 -1.70
CA SER A 100 6.50 -12.63 -0.33
C SER A 100 6.99 -11.28 0.21
N GLN A 101 7.38 -10.35 -0.67
CA GLN A 101 7.82 -9.00 -0.26
C GLN A 101 6.74 -8.22 0.49
N VAL A 102 5.47 -8.42 0.18
CA VAL A 102 4.36 -7.71 0.82
C VAL A 102 3.61 -8.57 1.85
N ALA A 103 4.04 -9.81 2.10
CA ALA A 103 3.35 -10.72 2.98
C ALA A 103 3.16 -10.18 4.41
N ARG A 104 4.17 -9.47 4.95
CA ARG A 104 4.14 -8.91 6.30
C ARG A 104 3.39 -7.56 6.41
N THR A 105 3.06 -6.95 5.29
CA THR A 105 2.43 -5.64 5.20
C THR A 105 1.08 -5.70 4.52
N THR A 106 0.55 -6.90 4.34
CA THR A 106 -0.75 -7.15 3.71
C THR A 106 -1.55 -8.10 4.60
N HIS A 107 -2.82 -7.75 4.81
CA HIS A 107 -3.75 -8.62 5.52
C HIS A 107 -3.86 -9.96 4.80
N ARG A 108 -3.98 -11.06 5.55
CA ARG A 108 -3.95 -12.43 5.04
C ARG A 108 -4.91 -12.67 3.87
N TYR A 109 -6.14 -12.21 3.98
CA TYR A 109 -7.13 -12.36 2.92
C TYR A 109 -6.73 -11.58 1.66
N THR A 110 -6.35 -10.31 1.82
CA THR A 110 -5.89 -9.45 0.72
C THR A 110 -4.65 -10.01 0.05
N TYR A 111 -3.75 -10.61 0.83
CA TYR A 111 -2.57 -11.29 0.31
C TYR A 111 -2.95 -12.50 -0.55
N ASN A 112 -3.91 -13.32 -0.12
CA ASN A 112 -4.41 -14.44 -0.92
C ASN A 112 -5.07 -13.98 -2.22
N CYS A 113 -5.83 -12.87 -2.18
CA CYS A 113 -6.39 -12.26 -3.39
C CYS A 113 -5.29 -11.75 -4.33
N LEU A 114 -4.22 -11.16 -3.79
CA LEU A 114 -3.06 -10.74 -4.59
C LEU A 114 -2.34 -11.94 -5.21
N LEU A 115 -2.15 -13.03 -4.47
CA LEU A 115 -1.56 -14.27 -4.99
C LEU A 115 -2.35 -14.82 -6.20
N ALA A 116 -3.68 -14.78 -6.12
CA ALA A 116 -4.55 -15.19 -7.23
C ALA A 116 -4.43 -14.28 -8.47
N GLN A 117 -3.91 -13.06 -8.29
CA GLN A 117 -3.71 -12.09 -9.36
C GLN A 117 -2.28 -12.09 -9.93
N VAL A 118 -1.36 -12.89 -9.40
CA VAL A 118 0.00 -13.01 -9.94
C VAL A 118 -0.07 -13.51 -11.39
N GLY A 119 0.59 -12.79 -12.30
CA GLY A 119 0.55 -13.09 -13.73
C GLY A 119 -0.69 -12.59 -14.47
N SER A 120 -1.61 -11.89 -13.79
CA SER A 120 -2.79 -11.29 -14.44
C SER A 120 -2.42 -10.12 -15.36
N LEU A 121 -1.27 -9.49 -15.13
CA LEU A 121 -0.75 -8.40 -15.93
C LEU A 121 0.42 -8.87 -16.78
N LYS A 122 0.40 -8.57 -18.09
CA LYS A 122 1.51 -8.86 -19.01
C LYS A 122 2.70 -7.91 -18.79
N GLU A 123 2.42 -6.70 -18.38
CA GLU A 123 3.40 -5.64 -18.13
C GLU A 123 2.91 -4.73 -17.00
N VAL A 124 3.83 -4.03 -16.34
CA VAL A 124 3.48 -3.04 -15.32
C VAL A 124 2.83 -1.84 -16.00
N PRO A 125 1.59 -1.47 -15.65
CA PRO A 125 0.90 -0.35 -16.27
C PRO A 125 1.51 0.99 -15.86
N LYS A 126 1.34 2.01 -16.69
CA LYS A 126 1.68 3.39 -16.33
C LYS A 126 0.64 3.95 -15.38
N ILE A 127 1.11 4.60 -14.32
CA ILE A 127 0.23 5.29 -13.37
C ILE A 127 -0.04 6.70 -13.91
N LYS A 128 -1.32 6.99 -14.22
CA LYS A 128 -1.75 8.30 -14.71
C LYS A 128 -1.97 9.29 -13.57
N SER A 129 -2.62 8.86 -12.51
CA SER A 129 -2.91 9.69 -11.36
C SER A 129 -3.10 8.84 -10.11
N ILE A 130 -2.81 9.43 -8.96
CA ILE A 130 -3.07 8.84 -7.65
C ILE A 130 -3.84 9.85 -6.83
N ARG A 131 -4.90 9.39 -6.20
CA ARG A 131 -5.64 10.14 -5.18
C ARG A 131 -5.53 9.39 -3.88
N ARG A 132 -5.32 10.13 -2.81
CA ARG A 132 -5.22 9.60 -1.47
C ARG A 132 -6.12 10.41 -0.56
N SER A 133 -6.90 9.75 0.26
CA SER A 133 -7.67 10.35 1.33
C SER A 133 -7.34 9.69 2.66
N GLN A 134 -7.54 10.42 3.72
CA GLN A 134 -7.40 9.93 5.09
C GLN A 134 -8.72 10.18 5.80
N PRO A 135 -9.69 9.27 5.65
CA PRO A 135 -11.03 9.46 6.20
C PRO A 135 -11.04 9.45 7.73
N ILE A 136 -10.11 8.72 8.32
CA ILE A 136 -9.94 8.59 9.78
C ILE A 136 -8.44 8.58 10.06
N VAL A 137 -8.04 9.05 11.24
CA VAL A 137 -6.65 8.98 11.70
C VAL A 137 -6.18 7.52 11.67
N GLY A 138 -5.03 7.26 11.04
CA GLY A 138 -4.47 5.91 10.88
C GLY A 138 -5.09 5.07 9.76
N VAL A 139 -6.02 5.59 8.97
CA VAL A 139 -6.59 4.91 7.80
C VAL A 139 -6.33 5.73 6.54
N ILE A 140 -5.81 5.09 5.51
CA ILE A 140 -5.56 5.70 4.22
C ILE A 140 -6.33 4.94 3.15
N GLU A 141 -7.08 5.67 2.34
CA GLU A 141 -7.68 5.16 1.11
C GLU A 141 -6.93 5.74 -0.08
N LEU A 142 -6.57 4.89 -1.01
CA LEU A 142 -5.83 5.24 -2.21
C LEU A 142 -6.58 4.74 -3.44
N SER A 143 -6.69 5.60 -4.44
CA SER A 143 -7.15 5.22 -5.76
C SER A 143 -6.13 5.66 -6.81
N ALA A 144 -5.71 4.75 -7.66
CA ALA A 144 -4.78 5.02 -8.75
C ALA A 144 -5.45 4.73 -10.09
N THR A 145 -5.30 5.67 -11.04
CA THR A 145 -5.70 5.44 -12.43
C THR A 145 -4.51 4.89 -13.19
N LEU A 146 -4.69 3.72 -13.79
CA LEU A 146 -3.68 2.98 -14.51
C LEU A 146 -3.97 3.00 -16.00
N ILE A 147 -2.93 3.24 -16.81
CA ILE A 147 -3.01 3.17 -18.27
C ILE A 147 -2.39 1.85 -18.73
N PHE A 148 -3.20 1.03 -19.34
CA PHE A 148 -2.78 -0.08 -20.17
C PHE A 148 -2.79 0.38 -21.64
N LYS A 149 -2.18 -0.36 -22.56
CA LYS A 149 -2.08 0.05 -23.98
C LYS A 149 -3.39 0.58 -24.57
N GLU A 150 -4.49 -0.09 -24.28
CA GLU A 150 -5.81 0.21 -24.86
C GLU A 150 -6.91 0.47 -23.83
N ARG A 151 -6.59 0.38 -22.53
CA ARG A 151 -7.58 0.45 -21.45
C ARG A 151 -7.08 1.28 -20.30
N ILE A 152 -8.02 1.95 -19.66
CA ILE A 152 -7.81 2.60 -18.36
C ILE A 152 -8.49 1.74 -17.31
N ARG A 153 -7.78 1.47 -16.22
CA ARG A 153 -8.32 0.76 -15.05
C ARG A 153 -8.01 1.55 -13.79
N ALA A 154 -8.76 1.29 -12.73
CA ALA A 154 -8.48 1.84 -11.42
C ALA A 154 -7.96 0.74 -10.48
N LEU A 155 -6.96 1.09 -9.69
CA LEU A 155 -6.56 0.28 -8.55
C LEU A 155 -6.94 1.04 -7.29
N VAL A 156 -7.66 0.37 -6.41
CA VAL A 156 -8.04 0.91 -5.10
C VAL A 156 -7.38 0.09 -4.02
N ALA A 157 -6.93 0.78 -2.97
CA ALA A 157 -6.31 0.14 -1.82
C ALA A 157 -6.67 0.88 -0.54
N ARG A 158 -6.80 0.13 0.56
CA ARG A 158 -6.98 0.65 1.91
C ARG A 158 -5.83 0.19 2.78
N PHE A 159 -5.32 1.10 3.58
CA PHE A 159 -4.23 0.85 4.51
C PHE A 159 -4.63 1.30 5.91
N GLU A 160 -4.25 0.52 6.90
CA GLU A 160 -4.49 0.78 8.32
C GLU A 160 -3.16 0.76 9.07
N GLY A 161 -2.98 1.73 9.97
CA GLY A 161 -1.79 1.83 10.82
C GLY A 161 -1.93 0.97 12.06
N VAL A 162 -1.29 -0.18 12.08
CA VAL A 162 -1.32 -1.14 13.20
C VAL A 162 0.09 -1.60 13.53
N ASP A 163 0.38 -1.81 14.81
CA ASP A 163 1.68 -2.33 15.30
C ASP A 163 2.88 -1.58 14.69
N HIS A 164 2.82 -0.25 14.69
CA HIS A 164 3.85 0.67 14.15
C HIS A 164 4.15 0.54 12.65
N LYS A 165 3.25 -0.04 11.88
CA LYS A 165 3.39 -0.21 10.43
C LYS A 165 2.07 -0.02 9.70
N TRP A 166 2.16 0.30 8.43
CA TRP A 166 1.00 0.29 7.54
C TRP A 166 0.69 -1.14 7.08
N LEU A 167 -0.56 -1.53 7.20
CA LEU A 167 -1.07 -2.81 6.74
C LEU A 167 -2.07 -2.55 5.61
N CYS A 168 -1.88 -3.19 4.46
CA CYS A 168 -2.87 -3.17 3.38
C CYS A 168 -4.00 -4.12 3.73
N THR A 169 -5.19 -3.59 3.98
CA THR A 169 -6.38 -4.38 4.33
C THR A 169 -7.26 -4.67 3.13
N GLU A 170 -7.22 -3.81 2.10
CA GLU A 170 -7.96 -4.02 0.85
C GLU A 170 -7.11 -3.63 -0.36
N LEU A 171 -7.21 -4.41 -1.43
CA LEU A 171 -6.56 -4.16 -2.70
C LEU A 171 -7.42 -4.73 -3.83
N SER A 172 -7.83 -3.89 -4.76
CA SER A 172 -8.67 -4.29 -5.89
C SER A 172 -8.28 -3.58 -7.17
N LEU A 173 -8.16 -4.33 -8.26
CA LEU A 173 -7.94 -3.81 -9.61
C LEU A 173 -9.26 -3.91 -10.39
N ILE A 174 -9.85 -2.75 -10.72
CA ILE A 174 -11.16 -2.58 -11.35
C ILE A 174 -11.00 -2.26 -12.85
#